data_9971684920fb5e52bef6af3f646efe90
#
_entry.id   9971684920fb5e52bef6af3f646efe90
#
_cell.length_a   1.000
_cell.length_b   1.000
_cell.length_c   1.000
_cell.angle_alpha   90.00
_cell.angle_beta   90.00
_cell.angle_gamma   90.00
#
_symmetry.space_group_name_H-M   'P 1'
#
loop_
_entity.id
_entity.type
_entity.pdbx_description
1 polymer ?
#
loop_
_entity_poly.entity_id
_entity_poly.type
_entity_poly.pdbx_seq_one_letter_code
_entity_poly.pdbx_strand_id
1 'polypeptide(L)' 'MTARPHQRSDFALPRRGLSRIEAAAYVGIGPTKFDEMVADGRMPKPFRVDTRVIWDIRDLDPAIDGLKEAVASNPWDEVG' A
#
# COMPACT_ATOMS: atom_id res chain seq x y z
N MET A 1 10.86 30.24 2.00
CA MET A 1 10.83 29.79 2.21
C MET A 1 10.81 29.17 2.75
N THR A 2 10.91 29.14 2.66
CA THR A 2 11.04 28.46 3.01
C THR A 2 10.60 27.75 3.61
N ALA A 3 10.59 28.10 4.05
CA ALA A 3 10.23 27.41 4.71
C ALA A 3 9.34 26.49 4.41
N ARG A 4 8.77 26.67 4.07
CA ARG A 4 8.05 25.85 3.74
C ARG A 4 8.53 24.72 3.34
N PRO A 5 9.47 24.63 3.07
CA PRO A 5 9.96 23.46 2.57
C PRO A 5 10.09 22.39 3.50
N HIS A 6 10.18 22.61 4.68
CA HIS A 6 10.31 21.64 5.51
C HIS A 6 9.28 20.70 5.44
N GLN A 7 8.12 21.05 5.30
CA GLN A 7 7.12 20.18 5.14
C GLN A 7 7.22 19.38 3.96
N ARG A 8 7.71 19.98 2.95
CA ARG A 8 7.86 19.33 1.74
C ARG A 8 8.83 18.25 1.82
N SER A 9 9.84 18.40 2.60
CA SER A 9 10.84 17.39 2.83
C SER A 9 10.25 16.14 3.37
N ASP A 10 9.29 16.28 4.24
CA ASP A 10 8.66 15.12 4.80
C ASP A 10 7.96 14.32 3.76
N PHE A 11 7.36 14.95 2.79
CA PHE A 11 6.72 14.22 1.74
C PHE A 11 7.71 13.53 0.86
N ALA A 12 8.86 14.11 0.68
CA ALA A 12 9.85 13.54 -0.18
C ALA A 12 10.56 12.36 0.43
N LEU A 13 10.55 12.25 1.71
CA LEU A 13 11.24 11.15 2.38
C LEU A 13 10.43 9.88 2.27
N PRO A 14 11.06 8.78 1.89
CA PRO A 14 10.36 7.52 1.83
C PRO A 14 9.99 7.07 3.22
N ARG A 15 8.80 6.56 3.38
CA ARG A 15 8.35 5.99 4.63
C ARG A 15 8.23 4.51 4.46
N ARG A 16 8.80 3.78 5.37
CA ARG A 16 8.64 2.34 5.34
C ARG A 16 7.31 1.92 5.96
N GLY A 17 6.88 2.66 6.98
CA GLY A 17 5.61 2.36 7.65
C GLY A 17 4.52 3.29 7.18
N LEU A 18 3.37 2.74 6.82
CA LEU A 18 2.27 3.49 6.24
C LEU A 18 0.99 3.27 7.03
N SER A 19 0.17 4.32 7.11
CA SER A 19 -1.17 4.20 7.67
C SER A 19 -2.08 3.48 6.69
N ARG A 20 -3.30 3.20 7.10
CA ARG A 20 -4.28 2.55 6.22
C ARG A 20 -4.49 3.34 4.93
N ILE A 21 -4.67 4.64 5.06
CA ILE A 21 -4.90 5.50 3.89
C ILE A 21 -3.66 5.54 3.00
N GLU A 22 -2.49 5.66 3.64
CA GLU A 22 -1.25 5.70 2.88
C GLU A 22 -0.96 4.37 2.22
N ALA A 23 -1.25 3.27 2.90
CA ALA A 23 -1.02 1.95 2.34
C ALA A 23 -1.91 1.72 1.12
N ALA A 24 -3.19 2.09 1.22
CA ALA A 24 -4.10 1.97 0.09
C ALA A 24 -3.60 2.79 -1.09
N ALA A 25 -3.16 4.01 -0.83
CA ALA A 25 -2.64 4.88 -1.89
C ALA A 25 -1.37 4.30 -2.50
N TYR A 26 -0.52 3.71 -1.67
CA TYR A 26 0.72 3.09 -2.15
C TYR A 26 0.41 1.96 -3.13
N VAL A 27 -0.60 1.17 -2.84
CA VAL A 27 -1.03 0.08 -3.72
C VAL A 27 -1.78 0.63 -4.94
N GLY A 28 -2.38 1.81 -4.81
CA GLY A 28 -3.10 2.43 -5.91
C GLY A 28 -4.60 2.16 -5.88
N ILE A 29 -5.15 1.88 -4.71
CA ILE A 29 -6.58 1.59 -4.58
C ILE A 29 -7.16 2.41 -3.46
N GLY A 30 -8.48 2.43 -3.37
CA GLY A 30 -9.14 3.14 -2.28
C GLY A 30 -9.08 2.37 -0.98
N PRO A 31 -9.28 3.03 0.15
CA PRO A 31 -9.19 2.37 1.44
C PRO A 31 -10.19 1.24 1.63
N THR A 32 -11.38 1.38 1.09
CA THR A 32 -12.39 0.33 1.22
C THR A 32 -11.97 -0.95 0.52
N LYS A 33 -11.46 -0.80 -0.70
CA LYS A 33 -10.97 -1.95 -1.44
C LYS A 33 -9.75 -2.55 -0.73
N PHE A 34 -8.88 -1.70 -0.19
CA PHE A 34 -7.73 -2.15 0.56
C PHE A 34 -8.17 -3.01 1.75
N ASP A 35 -9.18 -2.55 2.48
CA ASP A 35 -9.71 -3.31 3.63
C ASP A 35 -10.21 -4.68 3.20
N GLU A 36 -10.91 -4.75 2.07
CA GLU A 36 -11.39 -6.02 1.56
C GLU A 36 -10.24 -6.96 1.25
N MET A 37 -9.19 -6.42 0.69
CA MET A 37 -8.05 -7.24 0.29
C MET A 37 -7.23 -7.69 1.49
N VAL A 38 -7.19 -6.91 2.55
CA VAL A 38 -6.59 -7.36 3.79
C VAL A 38 -7.42 -8.50 4.37
N ALA A 39 -8.73 -8.36 4.34
CA ALA A 39 -9.62 -9.37 4.89
C ALA A 39 -9.55 -10.69 4.13
N ASP A 40 -9.39 -10.63 2.82
CA ASP A 40 -9.37 -11.85 2.02
C ASP A 40 -7.95 -12.39 1.79
N GLY A 41 -6.96 -11.75 2.33
CA GLY A 41 -5.59 -12.27 2.28
C GLY A 41 -4.75 -11.79 1.12
N ARG A 42 -5.29 -10.98 0.24
CA ARG A 42 -4.50 -10.44 -0.89
C ARG A 42 -3.50 -9.38 -0.45
N MET A 43 -3.81 -8.70 0.66
CA MET A 43 -2.89 -7.71 1.22
C MET A 43 -2.47 -8.16 2.60
N PRO A 44 -1.26 -7.79 3.04
CA PRO A 44 -0.77 -8.22 4.35
C PRO A 44 -1.52 -7.53 5.47
N LYS A 45 -1.47 -8.17 6.63
CA LYS A 45 -2.03 -7.57 7.82
C LYS A 45 -1.07 -6.55 8.39
N PRO A 46 -1.58 -5.53 9.05
CA PRO A 46 -0.70 -4.53 9.65
C PRO A 46 -0.11 -5.04 10.95
N PHE A 47 0.86 -4.29 11.45
CA PHE A 47 1.34 -4.49 12.80
C PHE A 47 1.01 -3.25 13.62
N ARG A 48 1.08 -3.37 14.93
CA ARG A 48 0.74 -2.27 15.81
C ARG A 48 1.94 -1.76 16.55
N VAL A 49 2.00 -0.43 16.67
CA VAL A 49 2.94 0.23 17.57
C VAL A 49 2.08 1.06 18.50
N ASP A 50 1.95 0.61 19.73
CA ASP A 50 1.02 1.22 20.67
C ASP A 50 -0.38 1.24 20.08
N THR A 51 -0.96 2.38 19.84
CA THR A 51 -2.30 2.47 19.30
C THR A 51 -2.29 2.63 17.79
N ARG A 52 -1.13 2.74 17.17
CA ARG A 52 -1.05 2.97 15.74
C ARG A 52 -1.02 1.66 14.98
N VAL A 53 -1.73 1.64 13.88
CA VAL A 53 -1.77 0.49 12.98
C VAL A 53 -0.95 0.86 11.75
N ILE A 54 0.05 0.05 11.43
CA ILE A 54 1.03 0.38 10.41
C ILE A 54 1.23 -0.78 9.46
N TRP A 55 1.32 -0.48 8.17
CA TRP A 55 1.69 -1.45 7.14
C TRP A 55 3.12 -1.20 6.71
N ASP A 56 3.90 -2.26 6.60
CA ASP A 56 5.29 -2.16 6.15
C ASP A 56 5.31 -2.29 4.64
N ILE A 57 5.99 -1.36 3.95
CA ILE A 57 6.05 -1.42 2.49
C ILE A 57 6.74 -2.69 2.02
N ARG A 58 7.61 -3.27 2.83
CA ARG A 58 8.27 -4.51 2.48
C ARG A 58 7.31 -5.69 2.44
N ASP A 59 6.20 -5.57 3.13
CA ASP A 59 5.15 -6.57 3.05
C ASP A 59 4.20 -6.25 1.91
N LEU A 60 4.01 -4.97 1.62
CA LEU A 60 3.11 -4.55 0.55
C LEU A 60 3.68 -4.87 -0.83
N ASP A 61 4.98 -4.69 -1.02
CA ASP A 61 5.59 -4.91 -2.32
C ASP A 61 5.40 -6.34 -2.84
N PRO A 62 5.67 -7.39 -2.07
CA PRO A 62 5.41 -8.74 -2.58
C PRO A 62 3.93 -9.00 -2.81
N ALA A 63 3.07 -8.37 -2.01
CA ALA A 63 1.63 -8.53 -2.21
C ALA A 63 1.20 -7.91 -3.53
N ILE A 64 1.77 -6.75 -3.86
CA ILE A 64 1.51 -6.11 -5.14
C ILE A 64 2.00 -6.99 -6.28
N ASP A 65 3.19 -7.57 -6.13
CA ASP A 65 3.73 -8.46 -7.15
C ASP A 65 2.80 -9.66 -7.35
N GLY A 66 2.23 -10.19 -6.27
CA GLY A 66 1.29 -11.28 -6.36
C GLY A 66 0.04 -10.90 -7.13
N LEU A 67 -0.44 -9.68 -6.96
CA LEU A 67 -1.59 -9.21 -7.73
C LEU A 67 -1.26 -9.13 -9.20
N LYS A 68 -0.08 -8.65 -9.53
CA LYS A 68 0.36 -8.54 -10.92
C LYS A 68 0.43 -9.91 -11.57
N GLU A 69 0.94 -10.87 -10.84
CA GLU A 69 1.04 -12.23 -11.37
C GLU A 69 -0.33 -12.84 -11.59
N ALA A 70 -1.25 -12.61 -10.68
CA ALA A 70 -2.60 -13.13 -10.83
C ALA A 70 -3.29 -12.54 -12.04
N VAL A 71 -3.10 -11.24 -12.28
CA VAL A 71 -3.67 -10.59 -13.44
C VAL A 71 -3.02 -11.11 -14.70
N ALA A 72 -1.71 -11.29 -14.70
CA ALA A 72 -0.99 -11.73 -15.88
C ALA A 72 -1.40 -13.13 -16.29
N SER A 73 -1.80 -13.96 -15.33
CA SER A 73 -2.20 -15.32 -15.66
C SER A 73 -3.68 -15.42 -16.00
N ASN A 74 -4.40 -14.32 -15.98
CA ASN A 74 -5.81 -14.30 -16.30
C ASN A 74 -5.99 -14.17 -17.80
N PRO A 75 -6.59 -15.17 -18.46
CA PRO A 75 -6.74 -15.12 -19.92
C PRO A 75 -7.54 -13.92 -20.39
N TRP A 76 -8.43 -13.41 -19.57
CA TRP A 76 -9.23 -12.27 -19.99
C TRP A 76 -8.39 -11.04 -20.20
N ASP A 77 -7.35 -10.88 -19.40
CA ASP A 77 -6.49 -9.73 -19.53
C ASP A 77 -5.67 -9.78 -20.81
N GLU A 78 -5.35 -10.97 -21.25
CA GLU A 78 -4.61 -11.11 -22.48
C GLU A 78 -5.45 -10.76 -23.67
N VAL A 79 -6.72 -11.01 -23.59
CA VAL A 79 -7.61 -10.73 -24.67
C VAL A 79 -7.94 -9.28 -24.76
N GLY A 80 -8.12 -8.68 -23.61
CA GLY A 80 -8.50 -7.30 -23.54
C GLY A 80 -7.39 -6.38 -23.91
#